data_c7eabe5f4d5bc4f2a38e279ba79b166a
#
_entry.id   c7eabe5f4d5bc4f2a38e279ba79b166a
#
_cell.length_a   1.000
_cell.length_b   1.000
_cell.length_c   1.000
_cell.angle_alpha   90.00
_cell.angle_beta   90.00
_cell.angle_gamma   90.00
#
_symmetry.space_group_name_H-M   'P 1'
#
loop_
_entity.id
_entity.type
_entity.pdbx_description
1 polymer ?
#
loop_
_entity_poly.entity_id
_entity_poly.type
_entity_poly.pdbx_seq_one_letter_code
_entity_poly.pdbx_strand_id
1 'polypeptide(L)'
;ARRDAMPQINKMMGIGSPGLVAGFPALSDEWRWRYLHYNNVAQTPAPRSSTLRVSRHANGYFHFGVTIDQVKEKADGLIFTTTKGRRLETDFIILGTGFDTDPHRQPVIEPYADNILQWRDRYTPPPGLEDEGLASFPYFNSDFSFKERNVGQTPWVERIHCFNYGSKMSLGNVSGDIPAISDGAAWLAREMAARFYSEDIEHHWQYLQDYDTPELRGGEWTPSDLPNSTLDGES
;
A
#
# COMPACT_ATOMS: atom_id res chain seq x y z
N ALA A 1 -0.29 -8.22 -23.28
CA ALA A 1 -1.34 -7.20 -23.26
C ALA A 1 -2.67 -7.79 -23.72
N ARG A 2 -3.73 -7.34 -23.11
CA ARG A 2 -5.08 -7.65 -23.55
C ARG A 2 -5.52 -6.63 -24.61
N ARG A 3 -6.61 -6.88 -25.22
CA ARG A 3 -7.16 -6.25 -26.41
C ARG A 3 -7.92 -4.93 -26.21
N ASP A 4 -8.43 -4.44 -27.29
CA ASP A 4 -8.90 -3.15 -27.68
C ASP A 4 -9.93 -2.46 -26.80
N ALA A 5 -11.03 -2.97 -26.43
CA ALA A 5 -12.08 -2.24 -25.72
C ALA A 5 -12.03 -2.57 -24.21
N MET A 6 -11.14 -1.92 -23.49
CA MET A 6 -11.03 -2.08 -22.04
C MET A 6 -11.44 -0.80 -21.31
N PRO A 7 -12.01 -0.91 -20.10
CA PRO A 7 -12.24 0.25 -19.25
C PRO A 7 -10.96 1.06 -19.07
N GLN A 8 -11.11 2.36 -19.04
CA GLN A 8 -9.98 3.26 -18.86
C GLN A 8 -9.37 3.05 -17.46
N ILE A 9 -8.04 2.93 -17.43
CA ILE A 9 -7.26 2.75 -16.22
C ILE A 9 -7.78 1.54 -15.41
N ASN A 10 -7.21 1.29 -14.28
CA ASN A 10 -7.72 0.35 -13.30
C ASN A 10 -9.14 0.77 -12.85
N LYS A 11 -10.08 -0.16 -12.82
CA LYS A 11 -11.47 0.14 -12.41
C LYS A 11 -11.55 0.73 -11.00
N MET A 12 -10.69 0.31 -10.08
CA MET A 12 -10.63 0.90 -8.74
C MET A 12 -10.21 2.37 -8.77
N MET A 13 -9.35 2.77 -9.69
CA MET A 13 -9.01 4.18 -9.90
C MET A 13 -10.18 4.95 -10.50
N GLY A 14 -10.96 4.34 -11.38
CA GLY A 14 -12.15 4.94 -11.97
C GLY A 14 -13.27 5.24 -10.97
N ILE A 15 -13.31 4.49 -9.88
CA ILE A 15 -14.25 4.73 -8.75
C ILE A 15 -13.53 5.33 -7.54
N GLY A 16 -12.26 5.69 -7.69
CA GLY A 16 -11.40 6.24 -6.64
C GLY A 16 -12.02 7.47 -6.00
N SER A 17 -12.05 7.47 -4.68
CA SER A 17 -12.55 8.56 -3.87
C SER A 17 -11.78 8.60 -2.55
N PRO A 18 -11.78 9.73 -1.83
CA PRO A 18 -11.25 9.77 -0.47
C PRO A 18 -11.88 8.71 0.44
N GLY A 19 -13.18 8.38 0.21
CA GLY A 19 -13.88 7.31 0.92
C GLY A 19 -13.30 5.93 0.63
N LEU A 20 -12.95 5.61 -0.62
CA LEU A 20 -12.28 4.35 -0.95
C LEU A 20 -10.89 4.26 -0.31
N VAL A 21 -10.10 5.32 -0.39
CA VAL A 21 -8.74 5.35 0.18
C VAL A 21 -8.77 5.14 1.68
N ALA A 22 -9.61 5.88 2.39
CA ALA A 22 -9.74 5.79 3.83
C ALA A 22 -10.48 4.51 4.29
N GLY A 23 -11.46 4.06 3.51
CA GLY A 23 -12.35 2.96 3.88
C GLY A 23 -11.80 1.57 3.54
N PHE A 24 -10.91 1.44 2.53
CA PHE A 24 -10.41 0.14 2.10
C PHE A 24 -9.75 -0.66 3.24
N PRO A 25 -8.87 -0.08 4.07
CA PRO A 25 -8.27 -0.79 5.20
C PRO A 25 -9.27 -1.22 6.27
N ALA A 26 -10.41 -0.52 6.38
CA ALA A 26 -11.48 -0.85 7.32
C ALA A 26 -12.43 -1.95 6.82
N LEU A 27 -12.31 -2.36 5.55
CA LEU A 27 -13.09 -3.46 5.01
C LEU A 27 -12.71 -4.79 5.67
N SER A 28 -13.65 -5.73 5.69
CA SER A 28 -13.35 -7.13 6.04
C SER A 28 -12.34 -7.74 5.05
N ASP A 29 -11.64 -8.78 5.49
CA ASP A 29 -10.70 -9.52 4.63
C ASP A 29 -11.39 -10.06 3.36
N GLU A 30 -12.64 -10.49 3.49
CA GLU A 30 -13.46 -10.92 2.36
C GLU A 30 -13.62 -9.82 1.31
N TRP A 31 -13.98 -8.60 1.73
CA TRP A 31 -14.19 -7.51 0.78
C TRP A 31 -12.88 -7.02 0.16
N ARG A 32 -11.80 -6.91 0.94
CA ARG A 32 -10.48 -6.58 0.41
C ARG A 32 -10.03 -7.59 -0.64
N TRP A 33 -10.23 -8.89 -0.36
CA TRP A 33 -9.92 -9.96 -1.32
C TRP A 33 -10.75 -9.84 -2.59
N ARG A 34 -12.08 -9.71 -2.47
CA ARG A 34 -13.01 -9.58 -3.63
C ARG A 34 -12.64 -8.40 -4.53
N TYR A 35 -12.34 -7.25 -3.95
CA TYR A 35 -11.93 -6.07 -4.70
C TYR A 35 -10.66 -6.33 -5.51
N LEU A 36 -9.62 -6.88 -4.89
CA LEU A 36 -8.34 -7.07 -5.55
C LEU A 36 -8.34 -8.25 -6.51
N HIS A 37 -9.03 -9.34 -6.18
CA HIS A 37 -9.24 -10.44 -7.11
C HIS A 37 -9.95 -9.95 -8.39
N TYR A 38 -11.06 -9.23 -8.23
CA TYR A 38 -11.76 -8.65 -9.37
C TYR A 38 -10.86 -7.73 -10.21
N ASN A 39 -10.08 -6.90 -9.56
CA ASN A 39 -9.14 -6.01 -10.23
C ASN A 39 -8.05 -6.76 -11.00
N ASN A 40 -7.51 -7.83 -10.43
CA ASN A 40 -6.51 -8.69 -11.08
C ASN A 40 -7.10 -9.38 -12.31
N VAL A 41 -8.32 -9.91 -12.21
CA VAL A 41 -9.02 -10.54 -13.34
C VAL A 41 -9.36 -9.53 -14.44
N ALA A 42 -9.85 -8.35 -14.06
CA ALA A 42 -10.18 -7.28 -15.00
C ALA A 42 -8.94 -6.72 -15.70
N GLN A 43 -7.82 -6.70 -15.00
CA GLN A 43 -6.53 -6.11 -15.38
C GLN A 43 -6.60 -4.61 -15.72
N THR A 44 -5.46 -3.97 -15.69
CA THR A 44 -5.29 -2.57 -16.06
C THR A 44 -4.80 -2.48 -17.50
N PRO A 45 -5.51 -1.77 -18.38
CA PRO A 45 -5.04 -1.54 -19.75
C PRO A 45 -3.87 -0.55 -19.75
N ALA A 46 -3.06 -0.60 -20.79
CA ALA A 46 -2.04 0.42 -21.01
C ALA A 46 -2.73 1.79 -21.23
N PRO A 47 -2.15 2.89 -20.71
CA PRO A 47 -2.70 4.23 -20.95
C PRO A 47 -2.79 4.55 -22.43
N ARG A 48 -3.89 5.15 -22.85
CA ARG A 48 -4.15 5.47 -24.27
C ARG A 48 -3.02 6.32 -24.87
N SER A 49 -2.54 7.31 -24.14
CA SER A 49 -1.44 8.17 -24.59
C SER A 49 -0.14 7.41 -24.85
N SER A 50 0.21 6.47 -23.99
CA SER A 50 1.40 5.61 -24.14
C SER A 50 1.25 4.67 -25.32
N THR A 51 0.09 4.04 -25.46
CA THR A 51 -0.22 3.17 -26.62
C THR A 51 -0.11 3.94 -27.94
N LEU A 52 -0.70 5.14 -28.02
CA LEU A 52 -0.62 5.98 -29.21
C LEU A 52 0.79 6.46 -29.51
N ARG A 53 1.62 6.72 -28.49
CA ARG A 53 3.02 7.09 -28.71
C ARG A 53 3.79 5.96 -29.36
N VAL A 54 3.64 4.73 -28.89
CA VAL A 54 4.29 3.56 -29.48
C VAL A 54 3.77 3.29 -30.89
N SER A 55 2.46 3.32 -31.11
CA SER A 55 1.86 3.02 -32.41
C SER A 55 2.18 4.02 -33.53
N ARG A 56 2.73 5.19 -33.20
CA ARG A 56 3.20 6.17 -34.20
C ARG A 56 4.53 5.77 -34.85
N HIS A 57 5.25 4.82 -34.25
CA HIS A 57 6.53 4.37 -34.79
C HIS A 57 6.30 3.20 -35.74
N ALA A 58 6.86 3.30 -36.96
CA ALA A 58 6.72 2.28 -37.99
C ALA A 58 7.33 0.92 -37.58
N ASN A 59 8.24 0.93 -36.62
CA ASN A 59 8.87 -0.25 -36.03
C ASN A 59 8.30 -0.66 -34.67
N GLY A 60 7.16 -0.07 -34.25
CA GLY A 60 6.47 -0.39 -33.01
C GLY A 60 5.41 -1.47 -33.23
N TYR A 61 5.55 -2.63 -32.60
CA TYR A 61 4.63 -3.75 -32.73
C TYR A 61 4.07 -4.19 -31.38
N PHE A 62 2.79 -4.56 -31.36
CA PHE A 62 2.12 -5.13 -30.19
C PHE A 62 1.81 -6.61 -30.44
N HIS A 63 2.22 -7.47 -29.53
CA HIS A 63 1.92 -8.90 -29.56
C HIS A 63 0.97 -9.26 -28.41
N PHE A 64 -0.25 -9.67 -28.73
CA PHE A 64 -1.30 -10.00 -27.77
C PHE A 64 -1.44 -11.51 -27.56
N GLY A 65 -1.73 -11.90 -26.32
CA GLY A 65 -1.92 -13.31 -25.96
C GLY A 65 -0.66 -14.15 -26.22
N VAL A 66 0.49 -13.56 -26.01
CA VAL A 66 1.81 -14.19 -26.21
C VAL A 66 2.64 -13.98 -24.97
N THR A 67 3.28 -15.04 -24.49
CA THR A 67 4.25 -15.01 -23.39
C THR A 67 5.60 -15.49 -23.94
N ILE A 68 6.68 -15.00 -23.37
CA ILE A 68 8.02 -15.53 -23.62
C ILE A 68 8.14 -16.87 -22.90
N ASP A 69 8.52 -17.90 -23.63
CA ASP A 69 8.69 -19.25 -23.11
C ASP A 69 10.16 -19.50 -22.72
N GLN A 70 11.08 -19.16 -23.62
CA GLN A 70 12.52 -19.32 -23.40
C GLN A 70 13.27 -18.10 -23.89
N VAL A 71 14.37 -17.79 -23.20
CA VAL A 71 15.37 -16.79 -23.63
C VAL A 71 16.72 -17.47 -23.66
N LYS A 72 17.48 -17.25 -24.74
CA LYS A 72 18.85 -17.72 -24.90
C LYS A 72 19.74 -16.55 -25.31
N GLU A 73 20.87 -16.47 -24.66
CA GLU A 73 21.93 -15.50 -25.02
C GLU A 73 22.68 -16.00 -26.25
N LYS A 74 23.09 -15.09 -27.10
CA LYS A 74 24.02 -15.29 -28.23
C LYS A 74 25.09 -14.21 -28.19
N ALA A 75 26.12 -14.35 -29.04
CA ALA A 75 27.29 -13.46 -29.01
C ALA A 75 26.96 -11.94 -29.14
N ASP A 76 25.89 -11.61 -29.86
CA ASP A 76 25.48 -10.25 -30.20
C ASP A 76 23.99 -9.98 -29.94
N GLY A 77 23.43 -10.49 -28.83
CA GLY A 77 22.06 -10.23 -28.44
C GLY A 77 21.35 -11.46 -27.82
N LEU A 78 20.06 -11.51 -27.98
CA LEU A 78 19.19 -12.49 -27.35
C LEU A 78 18.29 -13.15 -28.42
N ILE A 79 18.02 -14.42 -28.21
CA ILE A 79 16.97 -15.14 -28.96
C ILE A 79 15.90 -15.52 -27.95
N PHE A 80 14.66 -15.27 -28.23
CA PHE A 80 13.58 -15.77 -27.43
C PHE A 80 12.50 -16.47 -28.25
N THR A 81 11.91 -17.49 -27.65
CA THR A 81 10.76 -18.21 -28.16
C THR A 81 9.52 -17.84 -27.39
N THR A 82 8.42 -17.77 -28.10
CA THR A 82 7.12 -17.49 -27.50
C THR A 82 6.32 -18.75 -27.31
N THR A 83 5.33 -18.73 -26.42
CA THR A 83 4.35 -19.81 -26.22
C THR A 83 3.56 -20.18 -27.48
N LYS A 84 3.64 -19.36 -28.53
CA LYS A 84 3.07 -19.66 -29.87
C LYS A 84 4.12 -20.17 -30.86
N GLY A 85 5.29 -20.56 -30.40
CA GLY A 85 6.34 -21.13 -31.23
C GLY A 85 7.09 -20.11 -32.11
N ARG A 86 6.85 -18.80 -31.98
CA ARG A 86 7.63 -17.82 -32.73
C ARG A 86 9.00 -17.63 -32.09
N ARG A 87 10.02 -17.63 -32.89
CA ARG A 87 11.38 -17.27 -32.53
C ARG A 87 11.66 -15.86 -32.99
N LEU A 88 12.19 -15.05 -32.09
CA LEU A 88 12.52 -13.62 -32.31
C LEU A 88 13.93 -13.35 -31.79
N GLU A 89 14.62 -12.45 -32.46
CA GLU A 89 15.95 -11.98 -32.06
C GLU A 89 15.86 -10.52 -31.65
N THR A 90 16.63 -10.12 -30.66
CA THR A 90 16.66 -8.75 -30.13
C THR A 90 17.98 -8.49 -29.42
N ASP A 91 18.38 -7.23 -29.38
CA ASP A 91 19.54 -6.79 -28.59
C ASP A 91 19.20 -6.72 -27.10
N PHE A 92 17.94 -6.38 -26.75
CA PHE A 92 17.52 -6.17 -25.36
C PHE A 92 16.11 -6.72 -25.10
N ILE A 93 15.89 -7.15 -23.86
CA ILE A 93 14.56 -7.44 -23.32
C ILE A 93 14.34 -6.58 -22.07
N ILE A 94 13.26 -5.82 -22.06
CA ILE A 94 12.84 -5.06 -20.87
C ILE A 94 11.64 -5.77 -20.25
N LEU A 95 11.83 -6.25 -19.02
CA LEU A 95 10.80 -6.97 -18.28
C LEU A 95 9.93 -5.98 -17.51
N GLY A 96 8.67 -5.84 -17.92
CA GLY A 96 7.64 -5.07 -17.23
C GLY A 96 6.57 -6.00 -16.66
N THR A 97 6.97 -7.00 -15.89
CA THR A 97 6.13 -8.14 -15.49
C THR A 97 5.36 -7.95 -14.18
N GLY A 98 5.52 -6.81 -13.51
CA GLY A 98 4.93 -6.51 -12.21
C GLY A 98 5.88 -6.74 -11.05
N PHE A 99 5.32 -6.83 -9.84
CA PHE A 99 6.08 -7.00 -8.60
C PHE A 99 5.83 -8.38 -8.01
N ASP A 100 6.87 -8.97 -7.47
CA ASP A 100 6.77 -10.13 -6.60
C ASP A 100 6.63 -9.62 -5.16
N THR A 101 5.57 -10.02 -4.50
CA THR A 101 5.21 -9.53 -3.16
C THR A 101 5.42 -10.57 -2.07
N ASP A 102 5.81 -11.80 -2.44
CA ASP A 102 6.09 -12.85 -1.47
C ASP A 102 7.34 -12.48 -0.65
N PRO A 103 7.24 -12.38 0.69
CA PRO A 103 8.38 -12.12 1.55
C PRO A 103 9.55 -13.09 1.36
N HIS A 104 9.28 -14.35 1.06
CA HIS A 104 10.30 -15.38 0.82
C HIS A 104 11.13 -15.14 -0.45
N ARG A 105 10.69 -14.26 -1.32
CA ARG A 105 11.36 -13.93 -2.59
C ARG A 105 12.00 -12.54 -2.59
N GLN A 106 11.98 -11.87 -1.44
CA GLN A 106 12.57 -10.55 -1.28
C GLN A 106 13.86 -10.64 -0.45
N PRO A 107 15.04 -10.44 -1.03
CA PRO A 107 16.34 -10.75 -0.37
C PRO A 107 16.53 -10.06 0.99
N VAL A 108 15.96 -8.86 1.17
CA VAL A 108 16.08 -8.10 2.44
C VAL A 108 15.17 -8.67 3.55
N ILE A 109 14.09 -9.35 3.18
CA ILE A 109 13.04 -9.82 4.08
C ILE A 109 13.10 -11.34 4.25
N GLU A 110 13.60 -12.04 3.24
CA GLU A 110 13.66 -13.51 3.18
C GLU A 110 14.18 -14.16 4.48
N PRO A 111 15.23 -13.67 5.18
CA PRO A 111 15.74 -14.32 6.38
C PRO A 111 14.73 -14.43 7.53
N TYR A 112 13.65 -13.67 7.50
CA TYR A 112 12.59 -13.68 8.53
C TYR A 112 11.18 -13.81 7.95
N ALA A 113 11.07 -14.20 6.68
CA ALA A 113 9.79 -14.34 5.98
C ALA A 113 8.85 -15.33 6.67
N ASP A 114 9.37 -16.40 7.28
CA ASP A 114 8.59 -17.38 8.03
C ASP A 114 7.89 -16.81 9.26
N ASN A 115 8.36 -15.66 9.77
CA ASN A 115 7.77 -14.99 10.92
C ASN A 115 6.67 -13.99 10.52
N ILE A 116 6.53 -13.70 9.23
CA ILE A 116 5.56 -12.73 8.69
C ILE A 116 4.26 -13.44 8.35
N LEU A 117 3.16 -12.92 8.89
CA LEU A 117 1.82 -13.37 8.52
C LEU A 117 1.53 -13.02 7.06
N GLN A 118 1.09 -14.00 6.27
CA GLN A 118 0.66 -13.78 4.89
C GLN A 118 -0.88 -13.87 4.79
N TRP A 119 -1.43 -13.37 3.69
CA TRP A 119 -2.87 -13.45 3.44
C TRP A 119 -3.38 -14.89 3.41
N ARG A 120 -2.60 -15.85 2.90
CA ARG A 120 -2.95 -17.27 2.93
C ARG A 120 -3.12 -17.84 4.32
N ASP A 121 -2.43 -17.29 5.31
CA ASP A 121 -2.53 -17.72 6.70
C ASP A 121 -3.75 -17.10 7.40
N ARG A 122 -4.25 -16.01 6.86
CA ARG A 122 -5.32 -15.19 7.47
C ARG A 122 -6.70 -15.43 6.88
N TYR A 123 -6.79 -15.64 5.57
CA TYR A 123 -8.06 -15.70 4.85
C TYR A 123 -8.08 -16.79 3.80
N THR A 124 -9.14 -17.59 3.81
CA THR A 124 -9.42 -18.60 2.78
C THR A 124 -10.57 -18.10 1.90
N PRO A 125 -10.31 -17.79 0.62
CA PRO A 125 -11.36 -17.33 -0.27
C PRO A 125 -12.37 -18.46 -0.60
N PRO A 126 -13.61 -18.11 -0.93
CA PRO A 126 -14.58 -19.11 -1.41
C PRO A 126 -14.14 -19.66 -2.78
N PRO A 127 -14.67 -20.86 -3.15
CA PRO A 127 -14.37 -21.50 -4.44
C PRO A 127 -14.59 -20.57 -5.63
N GLY A 128 -13.61 -20.54 -6.54
CA GLY A 128 -13.62 -19.68 -7.74
C GLY A 128 -13.04 -18.28 -7.53
N LEU A 129 -12.62 -17.94 -6.31
CA LEU A 129 -11.91 -16.69 -6.01
C LEU A 129 -10.48 -16.93 -5.53
N GLU A 130 -9.95 -18.14 -5.73
CA GLU A 130 -8.57 -18.47 -5.37
C GLU A 130 -7.60 -17.66 -6.26
N ASP A 131 -6.57 -17.10 -5.63
CA ASP A 131 -5.51 -16.35 -6.30
C ASP A 131 -4.22 -16.49 -5.48
N GLU A 132 -3.30 -17.31 -5.96
CA GLU A 132 -2.03 -17.56 -5.26
C GLU A 132 -1.16 -16.29 -5.16
N GLY A 133 -1.26 -15.42 -6.15
CA GLY A 133 -0.60 -14.11 -6.12
C GLY A 133 -1.09 -13.26 -4.96
N LEU A 134 -2.41 -13.18 -4.74
CA LEU A 134 -2.97 -12.45 -3.59
C LEU A 134 -2.67 -13.16 -2.27
N ALA A 135 -2.70 -14.48 -2.26
CA ALA A 135 -2.41 -15.29 -1.07
C ALA A 135 -0.99 -15.09 -0.55
N SER A 136 -0.03 -14.78 -1.43
CA SER A 136 1.38 -14.58 -1.10
C SER A 136 1.70 -13.21 -0.50
N PHE A 137 0.79 -12.24 -0.57
CA PHE A 137 1.02 -10.93 0.03
C PHE A 137 1.22 -11.04 1.54
N PRO A 138 2.15 -10.24 2.12
CA PRO A 138 2.22 -10.08 3.57
C PRO A 138 0.98 -9.37 4.10
N TYR A 139 0.57 -9.71 5.33
CA TYR A 139 -0.53 -9.04 6.02
C TYR A 139 0.02 -7.95 6.94
N PHE A 140 -0.54 -6.74 6.84
CA PHE A 140 -0.04 -5.55 7.53
C PHE A 140 -0.96 -5.02 8.61
N ASN A 141 -0.37 -4.36 9.59
CA ASN A 141 -1.03 -3.42 10.49
C ASN A 141 -1.30 -2.08 9.78
N SER A 142 -2.09 -1.19 10.40
CA SER A 142 -2.44 0.11 9.83
C SER A 142 -1.25 1.05 9.62
N ASP A 143 -0.17 0.84 10.34
CA ASP A 143 1.08 1.59 10.26
C ASP A 143 2.09 1.03 9.24
N PHE A 144 1.65 0.16 8.32
CA PHE A 144 2.49 -0.54 7.35
C PHE A 144 3.53 -1.48 7.97
N SER A 145 3.45 -1.80 9.25
CA SER A 145 4.28 -2.82 9.85
C SER A 145 3.76 -4.22 9.53
N PHE A 146 4.69 -5.17 9.43
CA PHE A 146 4.30 -6.58 9.28
C PHE A 146 3.56 -7.07 10.51
N LYS A 147 2.69 -8.06 10.34
CA LYS A 147 2.13 -8.84 11.45
C LYS A 147 2.91 -10.12 11.67
N GLU A 148 3.04 -10.49 12.94
CA GLU A 148 3.56 -11.80 13.29
C GLU A 148 2.66 -12.92 12.77
N ARG A 149 3.28 -14.00 12.25
CA ARG A 149 2.56 -15.24 11.93
C ARG A 149 2.08 -15.94 13.21
N ASN A 150 2.93 -16.01 14.22
CA ASN A 150 2.66 -16.65 15.51
C ASN A 150 2.84 -15.61 16.63
N VAL A 151 1.74 -15.13 17.16
CA VAL A 151 1.72 -14.05 18.15
C VAL A 151 2.63 -14.34 19.35
N GLY A 152 3.51 -13.40 19.66
CA GLY A 152 4.44 -13.46 20.78
C GLY A 152 5.75 -14.20 20.51
N GLN A 153 5.96 -14.77 19.33
CA GLN A 153 7.21 -15.46 18.99
C GLN A 153 8.27 -14.52 18.40
N THR A 154 7.84 -13.53 17.62
CA THR A 154 8.73 -12.62 16.91
C THR A 154 8.20 -11.18 16.90
N PRO A 155 7.93 -10.56 18.08
CA PRO A 155 7.26 -9.26 18.15
C PRO A 155 8.04 -8.12 17.48
N TRP A 156 9.34 -8.29 17.26
CA TRP A 156 10.19 -7.34 16.54
C TRP A 156 9.80 -7.18 15.06
N VAL A 157 9.10 -8.17 14.46
CA VAL A 157 8.59 -8.09 13.07
C VAL A 157 7.62 -6.90 12.92
N GLU A 158 6.86 -6.59 13.97
CA GLU A 158 5.93 -5.47 13.99
C GLU A 158 6.62 -4.09 14.11
N ARG A 159 7.95 -4.06 14.21
CA ARG A 159 8.77 -2.85 14.14
C ARG A 159 9.30 -2.57 12.73
N ILE A 160 9.05 -3.47 11.77
CA ILE A 160 9.48 -3.32 10.38
C ILE A 160 8.32 -2.79 9.55
N HIS A 161 8.45 -1.54 9.11
CA HIS A 161 7.45 -0.89 8.24
C HIS A 161 7.84 -1.08 6.78
N CYS A 162 6.92 -1.62 5.98
CA CYS A 162 7.17 -1.90 4.57
C CYS A 162 6.25 -1.04 3.68
N PHE A 163 6.73 0.16 3.37
CA PHE A 163 6.00 1.11 2.54
C PHE A 163 6.30 0.91 1.06
N ASN A 164 5.71 -0.14 0.49
CA ASN A 164 5.84 -0.47 -0.92
C ASN A 164 4.56 -1.17 -1.45
N TYR A 165 4.60 -1.67 -2.67
CA TYR A 165 3.47 -2.36 -3.32
C TYR A 165 2.96 -3.58 -2.52
N GLY A 166 3.77 -4.21 -1.68
CA GLY A 166 3.38 -5.33 -0.83
C GLY A 166 2.26 -5.02 0.16
N SER A 167 2.09 -3.75 0.57
CA SER A 167 1.03 -3.35 1.48
C SER A 167 -0.35 -3.22 0.83
N LYS A 168 -0.43 -3.28 -0.51
CA LYS A 168 -1.66 -3.06 -1.30
C LYS A 168 -2.82 -3.92 -0.86
N MET A 169 -2.57 -5.19 -0.58
CA MET A 169 -3.62 -6.15 -0.23
C MET A 169 -4.29 -5.80 1.12
N SER A 170 -3.52 -5.25 2.05
CA SER A 170 -4.00 -4.86 3.38
C SER A 170 -4.51 -3.41 3.44
N LEU A 171 -3.81 -2.48 2.77
CA LEU A 171 -3.99 -1.04 2.95
C LEU A 171 -4.45 -0.29 1.69
N GLY A 172 -4.58 -0.97 0.56
CA GLY A 172 -4.98 -0.37 -0.70
C GLY A 172 -3.81 0.24 -1.48
N ASN A 173 -4.11 0.99 -2.54
CA ASN A 173 -3.12 1.53 -3.49
C ASN A 173 -2.46 2.83 -2.99
N VAL A 174 -2.01 2.89 -1.74
CA VAL A 174 -1.46 4.11 -1.14
C VAL A 174 0.07 4.12 -1.02
N SER A 175 0.74 3.02 -1.34
CA SER A 175 2.20 2.87 -1.17
C SER A 175 2.96 2.50 -2.43
N GLY A 176 2.28 2.26 -3.53
CA GLY A 176 2.90 1.82 -4.79
C GLY A 176 2.34 2.48 -6.04
N ASP A 177 1.50 3.50 -5.91
CA ASP A 177 0.82 4.14 -7.02
C ASP A 177 0.94 5.67 -6.95
N ILE A 178 1.32 6.28 -8.03
CA ILE A 178 1.39 7.76 -8.14
C ILE A 178 0.05 8.24 -8.76
N PRO A 179 -0.65 9.17 -8.12
CA PRO A 179 -0.26 10.11 -7.06
C PRO A 179 -0.55 9.67 -5.61
N ALA A 180 -1.19 8.53 -5.39
CA ALA A 180 -1.67 8.10 -4.07
C ALA A 180 -0.56 7.91 -3.00
N ILE A 181 0.70 7.78 -3.43
CA ILE A 181 1.85 7.61 -2.53
C ILE A 181 2.02 8.75 -1.51
N SER A 182 1.59 9.97 -1.85
CA SER A 182 1.63 11.12 -0.94
C SER A 182 0.66 10.94 0.24
N ASP A 183 -0.54 10.42 -0.03
CA ASP A 183 -1.55 10.16 1.00
C ASP A 183 -1.09 9.01 1.91
N GLY A 184 -0.51 7.96 1.32
CA GLY A 184 0.06 6.84 2.06
C GLY A 184 1.23 7.24 2.95
N ALA A 185 2.13 8.09 2.46
CA ALA A 185 3.26 8.59 3.24
C ALA A 185 2.80 9.46 4.43
N ALA A 186 1.81 10.34 4.21
CA ALA A 186 1.21 11.12 5.27
C ALA A 186 0.48 10.24 6.30
N TRP A 187 -0.16 9.18 5.84
CA TRP A 187 -0.78 8.21 6.73
C TRP A 187 0.25 7.48 7.57
N LEU A 188 1.28 6.87 6.96
CA LEU A 188 2.38 6.19 7.67
C LEU A 188 2.99 7.11 8.73
N ALA A 189 3.33 8.35 8.35
CA ALA A 189 3.93 9.31 9.27
C ALA A 189 3.03 9.61 10.49
N ARG A 190 1.71 9.68 10.28
CA ARG A 190 0.73 9.90 11.35
C ARG A 190 0.62 8.71 12.29
N GLU A 191 0.57 7.50 11.75
CA GLU A 191 0.50 6.26 12.55
C GLU A 191 1.77 6.09 13.38
N MET A 192 2.95 6.32 12.79
CA MET A 192 4.23 6.27 13.49
C MET A 192 4.30 7.32 14.60
N ALA A 193 3.90 8.55 14.32
CA ALA A 193 3.88 9.62 15.33
C ALA A 193 2.94 9.29 16.49
N ALA A 194 1.73 8.76 16.19
CA ALA A 194 0.78 8.33 17.21
C ALA A 194 1.35 7.20 18.09
N ARG A 195 2.02 6.24 17.46
CA ARG A 195 2.68 5.14 18.17
C ARG A 195 3.78 5.65 19.09
N PHE A 196 4.72 6.46 18.61
CA PHE A 196 5.80 7.01 19.41
C PHE A 196 5.26 7.85 20.57
N TYR A 197 4.26 8.71 20.31
CA TYR A 197 3.61 9.47 21.37
C TYR A 197 3.02 8.56 22.46
N SER A 198 2.36 7.47 22.07
CA SER A 198 1.75 6.53 23.00
C SER A 198 2.80 5.71 23.79
N GLU A 199 3.91 5.36 23.15
CA GLU A 199 5.01 4.63 23.80
C GLU A 199 5.72 5.51 24.84
N ASP A 200 5.80 6.83 24.60
CA ASP A 200 6.46 7.81 25.47
C ASP A 200 5.48 8.59 26.36
N ILE A 201 4.26 8.08 26.58
CA ILE A 201 3.17 8.82 27.22
C ILE A 201 3.53 9.36 28.61
N GLU A 202 4.32 8.62 29.40
CA GLU A 202 4.72 9.07 30.73
C GLU A 202 5.66 10.28 30.67
N HIS A 203 6.56 10.31 29.68
CA HIS A 203 7.40 11.47 29.44
C HIS A 203 6.57 12.70 29.03
N HIS A 204 5.62 12.50 28.13
CA HIS A 204 4.72 13.57 27.69
C HIS A 204 3.82 14.08 28.81
N TRP A 205 3.38 13.18 29.69
CA TRP A 205 2.61 13.56 30.88
C TRP A 205 3.43 14.40 31.85
N GLN A 206 4.70 14.01 32.13
CA GLN A 206 5.60 14.79 32.97
C GLN A 206 5.88 16.17 32.34
N TYR A 207 6.16 16.22 31.05
CA TYR A 207 6.36 17.47 30.32
C TYR A 207 5.16 18.40 30.43
N LEU A 208 3.93 17.85 30.32
CA LEU A 208 2.70 18.63 30.47
C LEU A 208 2.56 19.19 31.88
N GLN A 209 2.91 18.42 32.91
CA GLN A 209 2.87 18.91 34.32
C GLN A 209 3.91 19.96 34.60
N ASP A 210 5.08 19.86 34.01
CA ASP A 210 6.19 20.79 34.18
C ASP A 210 6.04 22.06 33.32
N TYR A 211 5.06 22.10 32.41
CA TYR A 211 4.83 23.25 31.55
C TYR A 211 4.20 24.40 32.34
N ASP A 212 5.00 25.46 32.58
CA ASP A 212 4.68 26.61 33.45
C ASP A 212 4.76 27.96 32.72
N THR A 213 4.87 27.95 31.40
CA THR A 213 4.92 29.19 30.61
C THR A 213 3.62 29.98 30.74
N PRO A 214 3.64 31.13 31.42
CA PRO A 214 2.42 31.88 31.70
C PRO A 214 1.89 32.58 30.43
N GLU A 215 0.62 32.44 30.16
CA GLU A 215 -0.10 33.23 29.12
C GLU A 215 -0.25 34.68 29.64
N LEU A 216 -0.66 34.84 30.91
CA LEU A 216 -0.82 36.11 31.55
C LEU A 216 0.26 36.28 32.61
N ARG A 217 0.93 37.45 32.60
CA ARG A 217 2.04 37.75 33.49
C ARG A 217 1.63 38.45 34.79
N GLY A 218 0.33 38.68 34.98
CA GLY A 218 -0.23 39.22 36.21
C GLY A 218 -0.28 40.74 36.28
N GLY A 219 -0.15 41.46 35.19
CA GLY A 219 -0.25 42.92 35.12
C GLY A 219 -1.20 43.45 34.04
N GLU A 220 -1.86 42.53 33.35
CA GLU A 220 -2.70 42.84 32.20
C GLU A 220 -4.12 43.24 32.60
N TRP A 221 -4.49 43.07 33.88
CA TRP A 221 -5.83 43.44 34.39
C TRP A 221 -5.75 44.10 35.74
N THR A 222 -6.75 44.88 36.07
CA THR A 222 -6.93 45.45 37.43
C THR A 222 -7.91 44.58 38.19
N PRO A 223 -7.51 44.01 39.37
CA PRO A 223 -8.43 43.28 40.22
C PRO A 223 -9.60 44.17 40.65
N SER A 224 -10.79 43.62 40.69
CA SER A 224 -11.94 44.30 41.22
C SER A 224 -11.96 44.20 42.76
N ASP A 225 -11.96 45.30 43.45
CA ASP A 225 -12.17 45.39 44.89
C ASP A 225 -13.66 45.31 45.29
N LEU A 226 -14.56 45.15 44.35
CA LEU A 226 -15.97 44.93 44.62
C LEU A 226 -16.13 43.58 45.32
N PRO A 227 -16.81 43.50 46.46
CA PRO A 227 -17.19 42.26 47.07
C PRO A 227 -18.04 41.46 46.05
N ASN A 228 -17.78 40.15 45.93
CA ASN A 228 -18.63 39.27 45.13
C ASN A 228 -20.07 39.53 45.58
N SER A 229 -20.85 40.21 44.74
CA SER A 229 -22.29 40.30 44.93
C SER A 229 -22.80 38.87 44.85
N THR A 230 -23.18 38.31 45.98
CA THR A 230 -23.98 37.11 46.04
C THR A 230 -25.19 37.39 45.16
N LEU A 231 -25.27 36.72 44.04
CA LEU A 231 -26.53 36.57 43.32
C LEU A 231 -27.40 35.63 44.17
N ASP A 232 -27.74 36.08 45.36
CA ASP A 232 -28.81 35.46 46.12
C ASP A 232 -30.09 35.76 45.38
N GLY A 233 -30.58 34.76 44.69
CA GLY A 233 -31.81 34.81 43.95
C GLY A 233 -32.95 35.21 44.86
N GLU A 234 -33.62 36.24 44.47
CA GLU A 234 -35.01 36.38 44.89
C GLU A 234 -35.91 35.63 43.90
N SER A 235 -36.55 34.63 44.49
CA SER A 235 -37.82 33.94 44.22
C SER A 235 -38.39 33.97 42.81
#